data_d4c4de26a3ceb606bbffdff6d8666697
#
_entry.id   d4c4de26a3ceb606bbffdff6d8666697
#
_cell.length_a   1.000
_cell.length_b   1.000
_cell.length_c   1.000
_cell.angle_alpha   90.00
_cell.angle_beta   90.00
_cell.angle_gamma   90.00
#
_symmetry.space_group_name_H-M   'P 1'
#
loop_
_entity.id
_entity.type
_entity.pdbx_description
1 polymer ?
#
loop_
_entity_poly.entity_id
_entity_poly.type
_entity_poly.pdbx_seq_one_letter_code
_entity_poly.pdbx_strand_id
1 'polypeptide(L)'
;MKWFVLSIVALLCWSFSDLFSKIGCADSRDKHSALKMVTAVGAVMGIHAAYTLIFTDVEFSFSTMLTYLPVSLLYISSMTIGYVGLRFIELSISSPICNSSGTLASVISIITGMAVLAKAQYVAIALVAVGIIGLGVAEMTEDDDLRAARQSKGNYKYTKSVLAILLPVIYCLLDALGSFADSLVLEKLDEDAANTSYELTFLI
;
A
#
# COMPACT_ATOMS: atom_id res chain seq x y z
N MET A 1 1.54 -4.82 -25.96
CA MET A 1 2.90 -4.94 -25.36
C MET A 1 3.32 -3.74 -24.52
N LYS A 2 2.88 -2.49 -24.83
CA LYS A 2 3.23 -1.29 -24.02
C LYS A 2 2.78 -1.39 -22.56
N TRP A 3 1.55 -1.82 -22.32
CA TRP A 3 1.01 -1.98 -20.95
C TRP A 3 1.82 -2.94 -20.07
N PHE A 4 2.33 -4.03 -20.65
CA PHE A 4 3.15 -5.00 -19.91
C PHE A 4 4.49 -4.40 -19.46
N VAL A 5 5.15 -3.63 -20.33
CA VAL A 5 6.40 -2.93 -19.98
C VAL A 5 6.13 -1.89 -18.90
N LEU A 6 5.05 -1.12 -19.03
CA LEU A 6 4.65 -0.14 -17.99
C LEU A 6 4.35 -0.80 -16.66
N SER A 7 3.69 -1.96 -16.66
CA SER A 7 3.43 -2.73 -15.43
C SER A 7 4.72 -3.21 -14.77
N ILE A 8 5.72 -3.63 -15.53
CA ILE A 8 7.04 -3.99 -14.98
C ILE A 8 7.74 -2.78 -14.38
N VAL A 9 7.71 -1.63 -15.06
CA VAL A 9 8.28 -0.38 -14.54
C VAL A 9 7.57 0.01 -13.22
N ALA A 10 6.25 -0.03 -13.20
CA ALA A 10 5.48 0.25 -11.99
C ALA A 10 5.87 -0.71 -10.84
N LEU A 11 5.98 -2.02 -11.11
CA LEU A 11 6.42 -3.01 -10.14
C LEU A 11 7.79 -2.69 -9.55
N LEU A 12 8.75 -2.30 -10.39
CA LEU A 12 10.09 -1.91 -9.94
C LEU A 12 10.03 -0.63 -9.08
N CYS A 13 9.28 0.38 -9.51
CA CYS A 13 9.11 1.62 -8.74
C CYS A 13 8.49 1.33 -7.37
N TRP A 14 7.44 0.52 -7.29
CA TRP A 14 6.83 0.11 -6.03
C TRP A 14 7.80 -0.68 -5.14
N SER A 15 8.57 -1.61 -5.71
CA SER A 15 9.57 -2.39 -4.97
C SER A 15 10.67 -1.50 -4.38
N PHE A 16 11.14 -0.49 -5.12
CA PHE A 16 12.09 0.48 -4.62
C PHE A 16 11.46 1.38 -3.53
N SER A 17 10.21 1.80 -3.71
CA SER A 17 9.45 2.55 -2.71
C SER A 17 9.36 1.77 -1.40
N ASP A 18 8.99 0.50 -1.43
CA ASP A 18 8.94 -0.39 -0.27
C ASP A 18 10.31 -0.49 0.43
N LEU A 19 11.39 -0.66 -0.36
CA LEU A 19 12.74 -0.75 0.18
C LEU A 19 13.18 0.54 0.88
N PHE A 20 12.98 1.70 0.25
CA PHE A 20 13.34 2.99 0.85
C PHE A 20 12.46 3.31 2.07
N SER A 21 11.18 2.97 2.02
CA SER A 21 10.27 3.11 3.16
C SER A 21 10.73 2.24 4.33
N LYS A 22 11.17 1.01 4.04
CA LYS A 22 11.76 0.13 5.06
C LYS A 22 13.03 0.73 5.68
N ILE A 23 13.94 1.25 4.85
CA ILE A 23 15.18 1.89 5.34
C ILE A 23 14.84 3.10 6.22
N GLY A 24 13.87 3.93 5.80
CA GLY A 24 13.44 5.12 6.54
C GLY A 24 12.73 4.82 7.86
N CYS A 25 12.02 3.68 7.95
CA CYS A 25 11.20 3.32 9.11
C CYS A 25 11.82 2.25 10.03
N ALA A 26 12.94 1.62 9.66
CA ALA A 26 13.44 0.44 10.34
C ALA A 26 14.01 0.70 11.74
N ASP A 27 14.53 1.90 12.04
CA ASP A 27 15.09 2.18 13.36
C ASP A 27 13.98 2.31 14.41
N SER A 28 13.82 1.27 15.22
CA SER A 28 12.81 1.22 16.29
C SER A 28 13.04 2.27 17.41
N ARG A 29 14.25 2.83 17.52
CA ARG A 29 14.57 3.90 18.49
C ARG A 29 14.00 5.24 18.05
N ASP A 30 13.85 5.46 16.75
CA ASP A 30 13.20 6.67 16.22
C ASP A 30 11.67 6.50 16.22
N LYS A 31 11.03 6.98 17.28
CA LYS A 31 9.57 6.91 17.45
C LYS A 31 8.80 7.66 16.36
N HIS A 32 9.45 8.61 15.67
CA HIS A 32 8.86 9.47 14.66
C HIS A 32 9.21 9.05 13.22
N SER A 33 9.90 7.93 13.02
CA SER A 33 10.32 7.49 11.68
C SER A 33 9.16 7.35 10.69
N ALA A 34 8.05 6.76 11.11
CA ALA A 34 6.84 6.64 10.28
C ALA A 34 6.26 8.03 9.91
N LEU A 35 6.17 8.97 10.87
CA LEU A 35 5.70 10.32 10.61
C LEU A 35 6.63 11.07 9.64
N LYS A 36 7.95 10.97 9.83
CA LYS A 36 8.93 11.54 8.89
C LYS A 36 8.74 11.00 7.48
N MET A 37 8.45 9.70 7.34
CA MET A 37 8.20 9.08 6.05
C MET A 37 6.91 9.60 5.41
N VAL A 38 5.79 9.66 6.17
CA VAL A 38 4.53 10.24 5.71
C VAL A 38 4.76 11.67 5.23
N THR A 39 5.46 12.51 6.02
CA THR A 39 5.75 13.90 5.65
C THR A 39 6.60 14.01 4.39
N ALA A 40 7.61 13.14 4.25
CA ALA A 40 8.48 13.14 3.05
C ALA A 40 7.69 12.76 1.79
N VAL A 41 6.84 11.73 1.88
CA VAL A 41 5.97 11.31 0.77
C VAL A 41 4.96 12.40 0.44
N GLY A 42 4.30 12.98 1.45
CA GLY A 42 3.36 14.10 1.27
C GLY A 42 4.01 15.31 0.60
N ALA A 43 5.24 15.65 0.97
CA ALA A 43 5.98 16.73 0.33
C ALA A 43 6.25 16.47 -1.17
N VAL A 44 6.66 15.25 -1.52
CA VAL A 44 6.88 14.86 -2.93
C VAL A 44 5.57 14.87 -3.71
N MET A 45 4.50 14.31 -3.15
CA MET A 45 3.17 14.34 -3.76
C MET A 45 2.66 15.77 -3.93
N GLY A 46 2.84 16.63 -2.93
CA GLY A 46 2.46 18.04 -3.04
C GLY A 46 3.23 18.81 -4.11
N ILE A 47 4.52 18.50 -4.33
CA ILE A 47 5.30 19.06 -5.44
C ILE A 47 4.73 18.58 -6.79
N HIS A 48 4.38 17.30 -6.90
CA HIS A 48 3.78 16.76 -8.12
C HIS A 48 2.40 17.38 -8.38
N ALA A 49 1.54 17.48 -7.37
CA ALA A 49 0.26 18.16 -7.48
C ALA A 49 0.40 19.61 -7.93
N ALA A 50 1.38 20.36 -7.38
CA ALA A 50 1.66 21.73 -7.81
C ALA A 50 2.11 21.79 -9.27
N TYR A 51 2.96 20.84 -9.70
CA TYR A 51 3.36 20.73 -11.10
C TYR A 51 2.13 20.47 -12.01
N THR A 52 1.28 19.52 -11.64
CA THR A 52 0.07 19.18 -12.41
C THR A 52 -0.87 20.39 -12.53
N LEU A 53 -1.13 21.10 -11.43
CA LEU A 53 -2.00 22.29 -11.42
C LEU A 53 -1.44 23.46 -12.24
N ILE A 54 -0.12 23.60 -12.38
CA ILE A 54 0.51 24.74 -13.06
C ILE A 54 0.73 24.44 -14.55
N PHE A 55 1.08 23.19 -14.90
CA PHE A 55 1.59 22.85 -16.23
C PHE A 55 0.67 21.92 -17.03
N THR A 56 -0.45 21.45 -16.44
CA THR A 56 -1.44 20.64 -17.16
C THR A 56 -2.83 21.27 -17.06
N ASP A 57 -3.71 20.91 -17.99
CA ASP A 57 -5.09 21.42 -18.05
C ASP A 57 -6.06 20.56 -17.20
N VAL A 58 -5.65 20.22 -15.96
CA VAL A 58 -6.47 19.40 -15.08
C VAL A 58 -7.67 20.20 -14.55
N GLU A 59 -8.87 19.66 -14.67
CA GLU A 59 -10.10 20.24 -14.13
C GLU A 59 -10.21 19.99 -12.62
N PHE A 60 -9.42 20.69 -11.83
CA PHE A 60 -9.41 20.57 -10.37
C PHE A 60 -10.32 21.63 -9.73
N SER A 61 -11.09 21.19 -8.73
CA SER A 61 -11.89 22.07 -7.86
C SER A 61 -11.86 21.59 -6.41
N PHE A 62 -12.17 22.49 -5.48
CA PHE A 62 -12.33 22.10 -4.08
C PHE A 62 -13.45 21.08 -3.87
N SER A 63 -14.50 21.11 -4.70
CA SER A 63 -15.56 20.11 -4.71
C SER A 63 -15.04 18.74 -5.12
N THR A 64 -14.14 18.66 -6.11
CA THR A 64 -13.47 17.44 -6.54
C THR A 64 -12.67 16.83 -5.39
N MET A 65 -11.89 17.67 -4.69
CA MET A 65 -11.12 17.24 -3.52
C MET A 65 -12.01 16.71 -2.40
N LEU A 66 -13.13 17.36 -2.09
CA LEU A 66 -14.08 16.88 -1.08
C LEU A 66 -14.75 15.56 -1.49
N THR A 67 -15.05 15.39 -2.76
CA THR A 67 -15.64 14.15 -3.29
C THR A 67 -14.66 12.98 -3.18
N TYR A 68 -13.38 13.24 -3.43
CA TYR A 68 -12.33 12.23 -3.34
C TYR A 68 -11.75 12.03 -1.93
N LEU A 69 -12.06 12.91 -0.98
CA LEU A 69 -11.52 12.90 0.38
C LEU A 69 -11.66 11.55 1.12
N PRO A 70 -12.81 10.83 1.05
CA PRO A 70 -12.92 9.54 1.71
C PRO A 70 -11.92 8.50 1.19
N VAL A 71 -11.67 8.48 -0.13
CA VAL A 71 -10.68 7.61 -0.78
C VAL A 71 -9.27 8.00 -0.33
N SER A 72 -8.95 9.28 -0.37
CA SER A 72 -7.66 9.81 0.11
C SER A 72 -7.37 9.40 1.55
N LEU A 73 -8.35 9.52 2.45
CA LEU A 73 -8.19 9.14 3.86
C LEU A 73 -7.96 7.64 4.05
N LEU A 74 -8.59 6.78 3.25
CA LEU A 74 -8.34 5.35 3.28
C LEU A 74 -6.90 5.02 2.88
N TYR A 75 -6.42 5.59 1.77
CA TYR A 75 -5.04 5.39 1.29
C TYR A 75 -3.99 5.97 2.24
N ILE A 76 -4.19 7.19 2.74
CA ILE A 76 -3.26 7.84 3.68
C ILE A 76 -3.19 7.04 4.99
N SER A 77 -4.33 6.58 5.48
CA SER A 77 -4.39 5.75 6.69
C SER A 77 -3.69 4.40 6.49
N SER A 78 -3.91 3.74 5.34
CA SER A 78 -3.24 2.49 5.01
C SER A 78 -1.72 2.67 4.98
N MET A 79 -1.22 3.65 4.23
CA MET A 79 0.21 3.94 4.11
C MET A 79 0.84 4.28 5.46
N THR A 80 0.16 5.07 6.29
CA THR A 80 0.64 5.43 7.64
C THR A 80 0.79 4.20 8.51
N ILE A 81 -0.20 3.30 8.51
CA ILE A 81 -0.16 2.03 9.24
C ILE A 81 0.95 1.13 8.68
N GLY A 82 1.14 1.10 7.36
CA GLY A 82 2.22 0.39 6.70
C GLY A 82 3.59 0.85 7.19
N TYR A 83 3.85 2.15 7.20
CA TYR A 83 5.11 2.71 7.70
C TYR A 83 5.35 2.43 9.19
N VAL A 84 4.30 2.46 10.01
CA VAL A 84 4.40 2.01 11.41
C VAL A 84 4.73 0.53 11.46
N GLY A 85 4.09 -0.31 10.64
CA GLY A 85 4.33 -1.75 10.56
C GLY A 85 5.77 -2.11 10.21
N LEU A 86 6.39 -1.37 9.28
CA LEU A 86 7.77 -1.60 8.85
C LEU A 86 8.81 -1.52 9.99
N ARG A 87 8.46 -0.95 11.13
CA ARG A 87 9.32 -0.93 12.32
C ARG A 87 9.36 -2.26 13.06
N PHE A 88 8.35 -3.11 12.88
CA PHE A 88 8.10 -4.29 13.71
C PHE A 88 8.19 -5.61 12.97
N ILE A 89 8.25 -5.59 11.63
CA ILE A 89 8.26 -6.79 10.80
C ILE A 89 9.23 -6.63 9.62
N GLU A 90 9.75 -7.76 9.13
CA GLU A 90 10.60 -7.77 7.95
C GLU A 90 9.84 -7.42 6.68
N LEU A 91 10.51 -6.74 5.76
CA LEU A 91 9.92 -6.34 4.49
C LEU A 91 9.49 -7.55 3.65
N SER A 92 10.27 -8.64 3.70
CA SER A 92 9.97 -9.90 3.01
C SER A 92 8.62 -10.51 3.38
N ILE A 93 8.10 -10.16 4.57
CA ILE A 93 6.80 -10.62 5.07
C ILE A 93 5.73 -9.54 4.88
N SER A 94 6.06 -8.29 5.23
CA SER A 94 5.12 -7.18 5.15
C SER A 94 4.72 -6.86 3.71
N SER A 95 5.69 -6.75 2.77
CA SER A 95 5.43 -6.31 1.41
C SER A 95 4.47 -7.24 0.64
N PRO A 96 4.60 -8.58 0.65
CA PRO A 96 3.62 -9.43 -0.01
C PRO A 96 2.19 -9.29 0.55
N ILE A 97 2.06 -9.10 1.87
CA ILE A 97 0.75 -8.91 2.51
C ILE A 97 0.15 -7.56 2.07
N CYS A 98 0.90 -6.48 2.18
CA CYS A 98 0.46 -5.15 1.79
C CYS A 98 0.06 -5.10 0.29
N ASN A 99 0.91 -5.63 -0.59
CA ASN A 99 0.69 -5.60 -2.04
C ASN A 99 -0.40 -6.58 -2.54
N SER A 100 -1.03 -7.34 -1.65
CA SER A 100 -2.19 -8.17 -1.99
C SER A 100 -3.53 -7.41 -1.95
N SER A 101 -3.53 -6.15 -1.61
CA SER A 101 -4.73 -5.30 -1.52
C SER A 101 -5.55 -5.28 -2.80
N GLY A 102 -4.91 -5.24 -3.99
CA GLY A 102 -5.59 -5.34 -5.27
C GLY A 102 -6.38 -6.66 -5.46
N THR A 103 -5.87 -7.76 -4.92
CA THR A 103 -6.59 -9.04 -4.91
C THR A 103 -7.83 -8.95 -4.02
N LEU A 104 -7.71 -8.33 -2.86
CA LEU A 104 -8.83 -8.15 -1.94
C LEU A 104 -9.86 -7.16 -2.50
N ALA A 105 -9.43 -6.07 -3.14
CA ALA A 105 -10.31 -5.14 -3.87
C ALA A 105 -11.11 -5.87 -4.96
N SER A 106 -10.48 -6.79 -5.71
CA SER A 106 -11.15 -7.62 -6.69
C SER A 106 -12.22 -8.53 -6.05
N VAL A 107 -11.95 -9.09 -4.87
CA VAL A 107 -12.95 -9.88 -4.12
C VAL A 107 -14.13 -9.02 -3.69
N ILE A 108 -13.87 -7.80 -3.19
CA ILE A 108 -14.94 -6.85 -2.83
C ILE A 108 -15.79 -6.52 -4.05
N SER A 109 -15.18 -6.26 -5.21
CA SER A 109 -15.87 -5.95 -6.46
C SER A 109 -16.76 -7.11 -6.96
N ILE A 110 -16.35 -8.37 -6.71
CA ILE A 110 -17.19 -9.56 -7.01
C ILE A 110 -18.38 -9.63 -6.07
N ILE A 111 -18.16 -9.49 -4.77
CA ILE A 111 -19.21 -9.58 -3.75
C ILE A 111 -20.27 -8.50 -3.95
N THR A 112 -19.86 -7.31 -4.35
CA THR A 112 -20.76 -6.19 -4.65
C THR A 112 -21.45 -6.29 -6.02
N GLY A 113 -21.06 -7.29 -6.83
CA GLY A 113 -21.62 -7.49 -8.18
C GLY A 113 -21.10 -6.53 -9.25
N MET A 114 -20.06 -5.74 -8.93
CA MET A 114 -19.46 -4.77 -9.85
C MET A 114 -18.51 -5.40 -10.86
N ALA A 115 -17.97 -6.58 -10.56
CA ALA A 115 -17.06 -7.29 -11.44
C ALA A 115 -17.44 -8.76 -11.59
N VAL A 116 -17.29 -9.26 -12.83
CA VAL A 116 -17.35 -10.70 -13.14
C VAL A 116 -15.98 -11.12 -13.65
N LEU A 117 -15.36 -12.04 -12.94
CA LEU A 117 -14.01 -12.48 -13.25
C LEU A 117 -14.01 -13.73 -14.15
N ALA A 118 -12.96 -13.86 -14.94
CA ALA A 118 -12.66 -15.09 -15.66
C ALA A 118 -12.21 -16.20 -14.68
N LYS A 119 -12.41 -17.47 -15.04
CA LYS A 119 -12.02 -18.62 -14.18
C LYS A 119 -10.56 -18.57 -13.73
N ALA A 120 -9.66 -18.14 -14.59
CA ALA A 120 -8.23 -18.00 -14.26
C ALA A 120 -7.98 -16.97 -13.15
N GLN A 121 -8.76 -15.89 -13.08
CA GLN A 121 -8.65 -14.86 -12.05
C GLN A 121 -9.09 -15.37 -10.68
N TYR A 122 -10.13 -16.21 -10.60
CA TYR A 122 -10.50 -16.89 -9.34
C TYR A 122 -9.37 -17.79 -8.83
N VAL A 123 -8.71 -18.54 -9.72
CA VAL A 123 -7.55 -19.35 -9.35
C VAL A 123 -6.39 -18.48 -8.85
N ALA A 124 -6.12 -17.35 -9.52
CA ALA A 124 -5.08 -16.41 -9.08
C ALA A 124 -5.37 -15.84 -7.69
N ILE A 125 -6.62 -15.42 -7.41
CA ILE A 125 -7.05 -14.95 -6.09
C ILE A 125 -6.81 -16.03 -5.02
N ALA A 126 -7.21 -17.28 -5.30
CA ALA A 126 -7.01 -18.39 -4.38
C ALA A 126 -5.53 -18.64 -4.10
N LEU A 127 -4.67 -18.61 -5.12
CA LEU A 127 -3.21 -18.76 -4.97
C LEU A 127 -2.60 -17.65 -4.12
N VAL A 128 -3.00 -16.39 -4.34
CA VAL A 128 -2.54 -15.25 -3.52
C VAL A 128 -2.97 -15.43 -2.06
N ALA A 129 -4.23 -15.78 -1.82
CA ALA A 129 -4.75 -16.02 -0.46
C ALA A 129 -3.97 -17.14 0.26
N VAL A 130 -3.73 -18.26 -0.41
CA VAL A 130 -2.92 -19.38 0.14
C VAL A 130 -1.49 -18.93 0.43
N GLY A 131 -0.88 -18.15 -0.48
CA GLY A 131 0.47 -17.60 -0.30
C GLY A 131 0.58 -16.71 0.94
N ILE A 132 -0.37 -15.78 1.12
CA ILE A 132 -0.38 -14.87 2.28
C ILE A 132 -0.60 -15.61 3.59
N ILE A 133 -1.58 -16.54 3.63
CA ILE A 133 -1.83 -17.35 4.81
C ILE A 133 -0.60 -18.21 5.14
N GLY A 134 -0.01 -18.84 4.12
CA GLY A 134 1.21 -19.64 4.25
C GLY A 134 2.38 -18.82 4.80
N LEU A 135 2.57 -17.58 4.32
CA LEU A 135 3.60 -16.67 4.80
C LEU A 135 3.37 -16.30 6.29
N GLY A 136 2.14 -15.95 6.66
CA GLY A 136 1.79 -15.65 8.04
C GLY A 136 2.00 -16.83 8.98
N VAL A 137 1.60 -18.05 8.56
CA VAL A 137 1.82 -19.28 9.32
C VAL A 137 3.31 -19.58 9.45
N ALA A 138 4.08 -19.50 8.37
CA ALA A 138 5.52 -19.71 8.39
C ALA A 138 6.23 -18.77 9.37
N GLU A 139 5.89 -17.47 9.34
CA GLU A 139 6.46 -16.48 10.25
C GLU A 139 6.14 -16.76 11.71
N MET A 140 4.92 -17.20 12.00
CA MET A 140 4.50 -17.51 13.38
C MET A 140 5.03 -18.83 13.90
N THR A 141 5.30 -19.80 13.03
CA THR A 141 5.78 -21.14 13.40
C THR A 141 7.28 -21.32 13.29
N GLU A 142 8.00 -20.33 12.70
CA GLU A 142 9.46 -20.37 12.58
C GLU A 142 10.11 -20.56 13.96
N ASP A 143 11.09 -21.44 14.04
CA ASP A 143 11.89 -21.64 15.23
C ASP A 143 12.73 -20.41 15.56
N ASP A 144 12.91 -20.09 16.84
CA ASP A 144 13.60 -18.87 17.29
C ASP A 144 15.08 -18.89 16.93
N ASP A 145 15.72 -20.06 16.88
CA ASP A 145 17.12 -20.20 16.47
C ASP A 145 17.27 -19.97 14.96
N LEU A 146 16.35 -20.50 14.16
CA LEU A 146 16.32 -20.26 12.72
C LEU A 146 16.09 -18.78 12.41
N ARG A 147 15.13 -18.15 13.12
CA ARG A 147 14.87 -16.71 13.03
C ARG A 147 16.11 -15.89 13.38
N ALA A 148 16.77 -16.19 14.48
CA ALA A 148 17.99 -15.51 14.91
C ALA A 148 19.12 -15.68 13.89
N ALA A 149 19.27 -16.87 13.30
CA ALA A 149 20.25 -17.13 12.25
C ALA A 149 19.95 -16.34 10.97
N ARG A 150 18.68 -16.28 10.56
CA ARG A 150 18.22 -15.50 9.41
C ARG A 150 18.46 -14.00 9.60
N GLN A 151 18.16 -13.47 10.78
CA GLN A 151 18.32 -12.08 11.13
C GLN A 151 19.74 -11.69 11.55
N SER A 152 20.66 -12.68 11.71
CA SER A 152 22.03 -12.41 12.18
C SER A 152 22.84 -11.48 11.27
N LYS A 153 22.53 -11.48 9.96
CA LYS A 153 23.16 -10.64 8.95
C LYS A 153 22.50 -9.27 8.78
N GLY A 154 21.35 -9.06 9.43
CA GLY A 154 20.60 -7.81 9.36
C GLY A 154 20.99 -6.83 10.47
N ASN A 155 20.78 -5.55 10.21
CA ASN A 155 21.01 -4.50 11.22
C ASN A 155 19.89 -4.45 12.27
N TYR A 156 18.75 -5.09 12.03
CA TYR A 156 17.55 -5.03 12.87
C TYR A 156 17.06 -6.42 13.20
N LYS A 157 16.67 -6.61 14.46
CA LYS A 157 16.07 -7.86 14.95
C LYS A 157 14.60 -7.62 15.27
N TYR A 158 13.76 -8.50 14.76
CA TYR A 158 12.31 -8.46 14.96
C TYR A 158 11.86 -9.65 15.80
N THR A 159 11.09 -9.38 16.83
CA THR A 159 10.50 -10.43 17.67
C THR A 159 9.19 -10.92 17.07
N LYS A 160 8.85 -12.19 17.30
CA LYS A 160 7.53 -12.73 16.94
C LYS A 160 6.44 -11.90 17.62
N SER A 161 5.49 -11.41 16.82
CA SER A 161 4.37 -10.64 17.34
C SER A 161 3.18 -10.74 16.39
N VAL A 162 2.04 -11.17 16.92
CA VAL A 162 0.76 -11.15 16.18
C VAL A 162 0.41 -9.72 15.77
N LEU A 163 0.68 -8.74 16.63
CA LEU A 163 0.45 -7.32 16.30
C LEU A 163 1.29 -6.85 15.11
N ALA A 164 2.52 -7.34 14.99
CA ALA A 164 3.38 -6.99 13.86
C ALA A 164 2.82 -7.50 12.52
N ILE A 165 2.21 -8.69 12.50
CA ILE A 165 1.53 -9.23 11.31
C ILE A 165 0.19 -8.53 11.08
N LEU A 166 -0.51 -8.13 12.14
CA LEU A 166 -1.80 -7.45 12.02
C LEU A 166 -1.68 -6.10 11.31
N LEU A 167 -0.58 -5.37 11.48
CA LEU A 167 -0.38 -4.06 10.85
C LEU A 167 -0.41 -4.13 9.31
N PRO A 168 0.36 -4.98 8.62
CA PRO A 168 0.25 -5.12 7.17
C PRO A 168 -1.10 -5.68 6.71
N VAL A 169 -1.80 -6.46 7.54
CA VAL A 169 -3.17 -6.93 7.23
C VAL A 169 -4.16 -5.75 7.28
N ILE A 170 -4.07 -4.89 8.29
CA ILE A 170 -4.91 -3.68 8.37
C ILE A 170 -4.60 -2.74 7.19
N TYR A 171 -3.32 -2.55 6.87
CA TYR A 171 -2.92 -1.84 5.66
C TYR A 171 -3.65 -2.40 4.43
N CYS A 172 -3.52 -3.70 4.19
CA CYS A 172 -4.10 -4.39 3.05
C CYS A 172 -5.63 -4.20 2.97
N LEU A 173 -6.33 -4.26 4.10
CA LEU A 173 -7.78 -4.03 4.18
C LEU A 173 -8.16 -2.59 3.82
N LEU A 174 -7.49 -1.61 4.40
CA LEU A 174 -7.76 -0.19 4.14
C LEU A 174 -7.42 0.20 2.69
N ASP A 175 -6.31 -0.30 2.18
CA ASP A 175 -5.89 -0.06 0.80
C ASP A 175 -6.84 -0.71 -0.22
N ALA A 176 -7.32 -1.93 0.06
CA ALA A 176 -8.33 -2.60 -0.75
C ALA A 176 -9.67 -1.85 -0.75
N LEU A 177 -10.10 -1.34 0.41
CA LEU A 177 -11.30 -0.49 0.51
C LEU A 177 -11.08 0.84 -0.22
N GLY A 178 -9.89 1.42 -0.13
CA GLY A 178 -9.49 2.60 -0.89
C GLY A 178 -9.60 2.36 -2.39
N SER A 179 -8.99 1.28 -2.89
CA SER A 179 -9.03 0.91 -4.31
C SER A 179 -10.44 0.60 -4.82
N PHE A 180 -11.28 -0.01 -3.99
CA PHE A 180 -12.68 -0.24 -4.32
C PHE A 180 -13.46 1.09 -4.37
N ALA A 181 -13.30 1.96 -3.36
CA ALA A 181 -13.95 3.26 -3.33
C ALA A 181 -13.47 4.17 -4.47
N ASP A 182 -12.18 4.10 -4.81
CA ASP A 182 -11.57 4.80 -5.94
C ASP A 182 -12.27 4.42 -7.25
N SER A 183 -12.47 3.13 -7.52
CA SER A 183 -13.19 2.68 -8.72
C SER A 183 -14.60 3.23 -8.84
N LEU A 184 -15.30 3.46 -7.71
CA LEU A 184 -16.64 4.08 -7.69
C LEU A 184 -16.61 5.58 -7.97
N VAL A 185 -15.59 6.26 -7.48
CA VAL A 185 -15.46 7.71 -7.64
C VAL A 185 -14.98 8.07 -9.04
N LEU A 186 -14.08 7.26 -9.62
CA LEU A 186 -13.58 7.45 -10.99
C LEU A 186 -14.66 7.26 -12.08
N GLU A 187 -15.82 6.68 -11.76
CA GLU A 187 -16.98 6.74 -12.67
C GLU A 187 -17.52 8.18 -12.85
N LYS A 188 -17.18 9.11 -11.95
CA LYS A 188 -17.72 10.47 -11.89
C LYS A 188 -16.67 11.56 -12.00
N LEU A 189 -15.44 11.26 -11.66
CA LEU A 189 -14.31 12.18 -11.68
C LEU A 189 -13.28 11.75 -12.72
N ASP A 190 -12.64 12.74 -13.30
CA ASP A 190 -11.44 12.54 -14.10
C ASP A 190 -10.29 11.99 -13.24
N GLU A 191 -9.49 11.08 -13.80
CA GLU A 191 -8.39 10.42 -13.09
C GLU A 191 -7.32 11.40 -12.64
N ASP A 192 -6.95 12.38 -13.46
CA ASP A 192 -5.93 13.37 -13.12
C ASP A 192 -6.43 14.29 -12.00
N ALA A 193 -7.71 14.67 -12.00
CA ALA A 193 -8.33 15.45 -10.94
C ALA A 193 -8.45 14.64 -9.62
N ALA A 194 -8.72 13.35 -9.69
CA ALA A 194 -8.74 12.44 -8.54
C ALA A 194 -7.34 12.29 -7.93
N ASN A 195 -6.32 12.01 -8.75
CA ASN A 195 -4.93 11.90 -8.33
C ASN A 195 -4.43 13.20 -7.69
N THR A 196 -4.69 14.35 -8.31
CA THR A 196 -4.34 15.67 -7.76
C THR A 196 -5.00 15.89 -6.40
N SER A 197 -6.27 15.48 -6.25
CA SER A 197 -7.01 15.58 -4.99
C SER A 197 -6.38 14.72 -3.88
N TYR A 198 -5.95 13.50 -4.21
CA TYR A 198 -5.24 12.61 -3.31
C TYR A 198 -3.92 13.21 -2.83
N GLU A 199 -3.11 13.67 -3.78
CA GLU A 199 -1.78 14.23 -3.52
C GLU A 199 -1.85 15.49 -2.64
N LEU A 200 -2.81 16.37 -2.89
CA LEU A 200 -3.05 17.56 -2.06
C LEU A 200 -3.55 17.18 -0.66
N THR A 201 -4.41 16.17 -0.55
CA THR A 201 -4.87 15.68 0.76
C THR A 201 -3.72 15.07 1.55
N PHE A 202 -2.78 14.41 0.89
CA PHE A 202 -1.61 13.83 1.54
C PHE A 202 -0.62 14.89 2.05
N LEU A 203 -0.57 16.05 1.40
CA LEU A 203 0.29 17.17 1.80
C LEU A 203 -0.21 17.86 3.10
N ILE A 204 -1.54 17.87 3.34
CA ILE A 204 -2.19 18.55 4.47
C ILE A 204 -2.20 17.69 5.72
#